data_51969d70892bab176e6f249d55d8b480
#
_entry.id   51969d70892bab176e6f249d55d8b480
#
_cell.length_a   1.000
_cell.length_b   1.000
_cell.length_c   1.000
_cell.angle_alpha   90.00
_cell.angle_beta   90.00
_cell.angle_gamma   90.00
#
_symmetry.space_group_name_H-M   'P 1'
#
loop_
_entity.id
_entity.type
_entity.pdbx_description
1 polymer ?
#
loop_
_entity_poly.entity_id
_entity_poly.type
_entity_poly.pdbx_seq_one_letter_code
_entity_poly.pdbx_strand_id
1 'polypeptide(L)'
;MKLIAEKHNVTYIELTTTTKELYESYGDAKYHEYLFNGEGSTHFNTTGAVLVARKCAELMKAQGILADNIILPTDISVTPTEADLGEAYTGQTLTKEFTLNGFGLLPESGTVKITASEGITLSTDKATQHSELSLTYSASTLVQTFYGQMTLTDKGTKEGTITITQGEKTIVIPMKATAIVLEGGVPVKAYWRLDSETTGCALTGPAVAIDESWQGMYVQKYSAPKGGTDADGNYYTAYPDGIPEGETPDRKTQRNLIVGDAWPEGEIDDNPGRYIDFGLSAPENTEIKISNISLYVGGAGGNGMRCHVYYSTDNFLTRTTIYAPTKMVSNTMNGVSVEPVLTLKPGEEVHVRVYPWYDGGAKGKTICLSD
;
A
#
# COMPACT_ATOMS: atom_id res chain seq x y z
N MET A 1 -32.10 17.76 -17.07
CA MET A 1 -32.50 17.50 -15.65
C MET A 1 -33.33 18.65 -15.10
N LYS A 2 -32.90 19.91 -15.12
CA LYS A 2 -33.63 21.09 -14.60
C LYS A 2 -35.05 21.19 -15.14
N LEU A 3 -35.25 21.15 -16.45
CA LEU A 3 -36.58 21.20 -17.11
C LEU A 3 -37.52 20.05 -16.66
N ILE A 4 -36.98 18.88 -16.37
CA ILE A 4 -37.76 17.74 -15.89
C ILE A 4 -38.18 17.98 -14.43
N ALA A 5 -37.30 18.49 -13.61
CA ALA A 5 -37.61 18.85 -12.23
C ALA A 5 -38.68 19.91 -12.15
N GLU A 6 -38.56 20.97 -12.95
CA GLU A 6 -39.57 22.01 -13.08
C GLU A 6 -40.96 21.47 -13.52
N LYS A 7 -40.96 20.61 -14.55
CA LYS A 7 -42.17 19.97 -15.06
C LYS A 7 -42.87 19.10 -14.01
N HIS A 8 -42.12 18.46 -13.14
CA HIS A 8 -42.67 17.56 -12.12
C HIS A 8 -42.75 18.19 -10.72
N ASN A 9 -42.47 19.48 -10.60
CA ASN A 9 -42.44 20.22 -9.34
C ASN A 9 -41.54 19.54 -8.28
N VAL A 10 -40.36 19.05 -8.74
CA VAL A 10 -39.34 18.42 -7.86
C VAL A 10 -38.20 19.40 -7.66
N THR A 11 -37.71 19.52 -6.45
CA THR A 11 -36.57 20.38 -6.13
C THR A 11 -35.33 19.95 -6.90
N TYR A 12 -34.67 20.91 -7.52
CA TYR A 12 -33.44 20.70 -8.29
C TYR A 12 -32.30 21.50 -7.68
N ILE A 13 -31.22 20.82 -7.31
CA ILE A 13 -29.99 21.44 -6.81
C ILE A 13 -29.02 21.55 -7.99
N GLU A 14 -28.71 22.77 -8.40
CA GLU A 14 -27.81 23.08 -9.50
C GLU A 14 -26.36 23.01 -9.04
N LEU A 15 -25.73 21.87 -9.21
CA LEU A 15 -24.32 21.67 -8.85
C LEU A 15 -23.34 21.95 -10.01
N THR A 16 -23.79 21.88 -11.26
CA THR A 16 -22.91 21.99 -12.42
C THR A 16 -22.21 23.33 -12.49
N THR A 17 -22.98 24.42 -12.39
CA THR A 17 -22.43 25.79 -12.40
C THR A 17 -21.57 26.03 -11.17
N THR A 18 -22.06 25.62 -9.99
CA THR A 18 -21.36 25.84 -8.73
C THR A 18 -20.04 25.06 -8.64
N THR A 19 -19.99 23.82 -9.12
CA THR A 19 -18.73 23.06 -9.19
C THR A 19 -17.79 23.59 -10.27
N LYS A 20 -18.32 24.07 -11.39
CA LYS A 20 -17.52 24.75 -12.41
C LYS A 20 -16.83 25.98 -11.83
N GLU A 21 -17.56 26.86 -11.16
CA GLU A 21 -17.01 28.05 -10.50
C GLU A 21 -15.94 27.67 -9.44
N LEU A 22 -16.18 26.61 -8.68
CA LEU A 22 -15.21 26.09 -7.74
C LEU A 22 -13.92 25.65 -8.46
N TYR A 23 -14.01 24.89 -9.55
CA TYR A 23 -12.83 24.43 -10.29
C TYR A 23 -12.07 25.59 -10.93
N GLU A 24 -12.77 26.52 -11.55
CA GLU A 24 -12.19 27.71 -12.16
C GLU A 24 -11.45 28.59 -11.14
N SER A 25 -11.89 28.60 -9.87
CA SER A 25 -11.22 29.36 -8.80
C SER A 25 -9.80 28.84 -8.49
N TYR A 26 -9.51 27.58 -8.77
CA TYR A 26 -8.17 26.99 -8.62
C TYR A 26 -7.29 27.14 -9.88
N GLY A 27 -7.89 27.47 -11.04
CA GLY A 27 -7.21 27.60 -12.32
C GLY A 27 -6.88 26.25 -12.99
N ASP A 28 -6.77 26.27 -14.31
CA ASP A 28 -6.66 25.05 -15.15
C ASP A 28 -5.52 24.11 -14.78
N ALA A 29 -4.39 24.65 -14.32
CA ALA A 29 -3.21 23.86 -14.00
C ALA A 29 -3.27 23.19 -12.62
N LYS A 30 -4.18 23.60 -11.76
CA LYS A 30 -4.16 23.19 -10.35
C LYS A 30 -5.40 22.46 -9.85
N TYR A 31 -6.55 22.60 -10.48
CA TYR A 31 -7.77 21.98 -9.97
C TYR A 31 -7.70 20.44 -9.93
N HIS A 32 -7.02 19.80 -10.87
CA HIS A 32 -6.80 18.36 -10.86
C HIS A 32 -5.94 17.91 -9.67
N GLU A 33 -4.87 18.65 -9.40
CA GLU A 33 -3.99 18.36 -8.29
C GLU A 33 -4.68 18.53 -6.93
N TYR A 34 -5.44 19.63 -6.76
CA TYR A 34 -6.08 19.96 -5.48
C TYR A 34 -7.38 19.21 -5.22
N LEU A 35 -8.16 18.90 -6.24
CA LEU A 35 -9.53 18.41 -6.07
C LEU A 35 -9.74 16.97 -6.48
N PHE A 36 -8.83 16.40 -7.28
CA PHE A 36 -8.98 15.05 -7.82
C PHE A 36 -7.78 14.15 -7.44
N ASN A 37 -7.93 12.84 -7.63
CA ASN A 37 -6.89 11.83 -7.39
C ASN A 37 -5.87 11.76 -8.55
N GLY A 38 -5.36 12.90 -8.97
CA GLY A 38 -4.37 13.03 -10.04
C GLY A 38 -4.96 13.40 -11.40
N GLU A 39 -4.09 13.66 -12.36
CA GLU A 39 -4.45 14.09 -13.70
C GLU A 39 -5.26 13.01 -14.43
N GLY A 40 -6.34 13.44 -15.08
CA GLY A 40 -7.27 12.54 -15.80
C GLY A 40 -8.22 11.75 -14.90
N SER A 41 -8.14 11.86 -13.58
CA SER A 41 -9.09 11.24 -12.66
C SER A 41 -10.43 12.00 -12.65
N THR A 42 -11.53 11.28 -12.57
CA THR A 42 -12.88 11.82 -12.32
C THR A 42 -13.29 11.66 -10.84
N HIS A 43 -12.44 11.07 -10.01
CA HIS A 43 -12.71 10.86 -8.59
C HIS A 43 -12.05 11.95 -7.77
N PHE A 44 -12.84 12.56 -6.89
CA PHE A 44 -12.32 13.55 -5.94
C PHE A 44 -11.31 12.92 -4.97
N ASN A 45 -10.30 13.71 -4.61
CA ASN A 45 -9.58 13.50 -3.37
C ASN A 45 -10.39 14.03 -2.17
N THR A 46 -9.86 13.89 -0.96
CA THR A 46 -10.54 14.34 0.26
C THR A 46 -10.90 15.84 0.21
N THR A 47 -9.99 16.68 -0.29
CA THR A 47 -10.20 18.14 -0.41
C THR A 47 -11.36 18.44 -1.35
N GLY A 48 -11.36 17.86 -2.55
CA GLY A 48 -12.43 18.05 -3.53
C GLY A 48 -13.79 17.57 -3.02
N ALA A 49 -13.81 16.39 -2.38
CA ALA A 49 -15.03 15.85 -1.81
C ALA A 49 -15.65 16.77 -0.73
N VAL A 50 -14.84 17.29 0.19
CA VAL A 50 -15.29 18.20 1.26
C VAL A 50 -15.83 19.52 0.67
N LEU A 51 -15.12 20.12 -0.28
CA LEU A 51 -15.53 21.38 -0.89
C LEU A 51 -16.82 21.25 -1.70
N VAL A 52 -16.98 20.20 -2.50
CA VAL A 52 -18.19 19.94 -3.26
C VAL A 52 -19.37 19.61 -2.34
N ALA A 53 -19.15 18.80 -1.28
CA ALA A 53 -20.17 18.50 -0.29
C ALA A 53 -20.62 19.78 0.44
N ARG A 54 -19.68 20.67 0.78
CA ARG A 54 -20.00 21.98 1.39
C ARG A 54 -20.87 22.83 0.47
N LYS A 55 -20.51 22.93 -0.82
CA LYS A 55 -21.32 23.67 -1.81
C LYS A 55 -22.70 23.09 -1.99
N CYS A 56 -22.84 21.78 -2.00
CA CYS A 56 -24.15 21.12 -2.02
C CYS A 56 -24.99 21.47 -0.79
N ALA A 57 -24.41 21.40 0.40
CA ALA A 57 -25.10 21.74 1.65
C ALA A 57 -25.53 23.22 1.71
N GLU A 58 -24.69 24.14 1.23
CA GLU A 58 -25.03 25.56 1.10
C GLU A 58 -26.24 25.80 0.20
N LEU A 59 -26.27 25.16 -0.98
CA LEU A 59 -27.36 25.23 -1.94
C LEU A 59 -28.68 24.64 -1.35
N MET A 60 -28.58 23.48 -0.69
CA MET A 60 -29.73 22.86 -0.01
C MET A 60 -30.31 23.78 1.04
N LYS A 61 -29.47 24.31 1.91
CA LYS A 61 -29.89 25.23 2.96
C LYS A 61 -30.53 26.50 2.41
N ALA A 62 -29.92 27.08 1.36
CA ALA A 62 -30.45 28.26 0.70
C ALA A 62 -31.85 28.04 0.06
N GLN A 63 -32.13 26.82 -0.39
CA GLN A 63 -33.45 26.42 -0.92
C GLN A 63 -34.43 25.92 0.14
N GLY A 64 -34.10 26.02 1.42
CA GLY A 64 -34.94 25.54 2.51
C GLY A 64 -35.00 24.03 2.68
N ILE A 65 -34.14 23.26 1.96
CA ILE A 65 -34.09 21.82 2.05
C ILE A 65 -33.29 21.44 3.29
N LEU A 66 -33.94 20.82 4.28
CA LEU A 66 -33.32 20.43 5.54
C LEU A 66 -32.58 21.58 6.23
N ALA A 67 -33.03 22.82 6.02
CA ALA A 67 -32.32 24.04 6.44
C ALA A 67 -31.99 24.06 7.94
N ASP A 68 -32.92 23.59 8.78
CA ASP A 68 -32.75 23.52 10.23
C ASP A 68 -31.78 22.37 10.67
N ASN A 69 -31.57 21.38 9.84
CA ASN A 69 -30.72 20.24 10.11
C ASN A 69 -29.29 20.39 9.51
N ILE A 70 -29.14 21.29 8.55
CA ILE A 70 -27.83 21.55 7.93
C ILE A 70 -27.07 22.56 8.79
N ILE A 71 -26.06 22.08 9.49
CA ILE A 71 -25.09 22.89 10.21
C ILE A 71 -23.89 23.07 9.28
N LEU A 72 -23.63 24.32 8.87
CA LEU A 72 -22.44 24.66 8.08
C LEU A 72 -21.34 25.12 9.05
N PRO A 73 -20.30 24.33 9.27
CA PRO A 73 -19.20 24.73 10.14
C PRO A 73 -18.59 26.05 9.63
N THR A 74 -18.33 26.95 10.54
CA THR A 74 -17.49 28.14 10.32
C THR A 74 -16.24 27.97 11.17
N ASP A 75 -15.18 28.71 10.86
CA ASP A 75 -13.94 28.60 11.62
C ASP A 75 -13.09 27.35 11.23
N ILE A 76 -11.96 27.14 11.91
CA ILE A 76 -11.12 25.96 11.69
C ILE A 76 -11.62 24.74 12.47
N SER A 77 -11.51 23.60 11.85
CA SER A 77 -11.73 22.28 12.47
C SER A 77 -10.77 21.25 11.88
N VAL A 78 -10.49 20.19 12.62
CA VAL A 78 -9.61 19.11 12.19
C VAL A 78 -10.24 17.75 12.48
N THR A 79 -9.94 16.79 11.62
CA THR A 79 -10.38 15.40 11.78
C THR A 79 -9.23 14.47 11.44
N PRO A 80 -8.89 13.50 12.31
CA PRO A 80 -9.45 13.30 13.67
C PRO A 80 -8.97 14.37 14.67
N THR A 81 -9.63 14.46 15.83
CA THR A 81 -9.29 15.38 16.91
C THR A 81 -8.30 14.82 17.91
N GLU A 82 -7.98 13.54 17.80
CA GLU A 82 -6.96 12.81 18.56
C GLU A 82 -6.40 11.68 17.71
N ALA A 83 -5.22 11.17 18.04
CA ALA A 83 -4.63 10.05 17.34
C ALA A 83 -3.95 9.07 18.30
N ASP A 84 -4.55 7.90 18.45
CA ASP A 84 -3.87 6.73 19.00
C ASP A 84 -3.31 5.94 17.82
N LEU A 85 -1.98 5.83 17.73
CA LEU A 85 -1.29 5.15 16.65
C LEU A 85 -1.07 3.65 16.95
N GLY A 86 -1.50 3.19 18.14
CA GLY A 86 -1.34 1.81 18.56
C GLY A 86 0.09 1.46 18.98
N GLU A 87 0.41 0.18 18.84
CA GLU A 87 1.73 -0.38 19.20
C GLU A 87 2.59 -0.60 17.96
N ALA A 88 3.87 -0.30 18.07
CA ALA A 88 4.86 -0.63 17.05
C ALA A 88 6.26 -0.82 17.68
N TYR A 89 7.18 -1.40 16.93
CA TYR A 89 8.53 -1.65 17.43
C TYR A 89 9.37 -0.37 17.43
N THR A 90 10.32 -0.33 18.36
CA THR A 90 11.35 0.73 18.36
C THR A 90 12.06 0.80 17.01
N GLY A 91 12.33 2.03 16.56
CA GLY A 91 12.88 2.32 15.24
C GLY A 91 11.82 2.54 14.13
N GLN A 92 10.56 2.18 14.36
CA GLN A 92 9.49 2.43 13.39
C GLN A 92 8.93 3.84 13.51
N THR A 93 8.48 4.38 12.37
CA THR A 93 7.76 5.65 12.28
C THR A 93 6.30 5.37 11.94
N LEU A 94 5.40 5.84 12.79
CA LEU A 94 3.96 5.75 12.59
C LEU A 94 3.43 7.08 12.05
N THR A 95 2.51 7.00 11.10
CA THR A 95 1.94 8.18 10.41
C THR A 95 0.43 8.22 10.58
N LYS A 96 -0.10 9.40 10.90
CA LYS A 96 -1.53 9.68 10.91
C LYS A 96 -1.87 10.82 9.96
N GLU A 97 -2.91 10.60 9.18
CA GLU A 97 -3.48 11.62 8.32
C GLU A 97 -4.51 12.46 9.08
N PHE A 98 -4.48 13.77 8.86
CA PHE A 98 -5.41 14.75 9.38
C PHE A 98 -5.96 15.59 8.24
N THR A 99 -7.26 15.87 8.27
CA THR A 99 -7.91 16.82 7.37
C THR A 99 -8.23 18.09 8.15
N LEU A 100 -7.65 19.20 7.74
CA LEU A 100 -7.92 20.54 8.27
C LEU A 100 -8.93 21.24 7.38
N ASN A 101 -10.04 21.67 7.96
CA ASN A 101 -11.08 22.45 7.30
C ASN A 101 -11.19 23.82 7.95
N GLY A 102 -11.26 24.86 7.14
CA GLY A 102 -11.51 26.23 7.56
C GLY A 102 -12.50 26.90 6.61
N PHE A 103 -13.54 27.48 7.18
CA PHE A 103 -14.58 28.18 6.42
C PHE A 103 -14.98 29.46 7.11
N GLY A 104 -15.17 30.55 6.33
CA GLY A 104 -15.47 31.85 6.88
C GLY A 104 -14.33 32.42 7.73
N LEU A 105 -13.11 32.07 7.40
CA LEU A 105 -11.91 32.53 8.12
C LEU A 105 -11.71 34.04 7.95
N LEU A 106 -11.26 34.68 9.02
CA LEU A 106 -10.93 36.10 9.01
C LEU A 106 -9.45 36.31 9.44
N PRO A 107 -8.69 37.20 8.74
CA PRO A 107 -9.07 37.92 7.51
C PRO A 107 -9.35 36.97 6.34
N GLU A 108 -9.87 37.50 5.24
CA GLU A 108 -10.26 36.70 4.05
C GLU A 108 -9.11 35.89 3.45
N SER A 109 -7.88 36.33 3.65
CA SER A 109 -6.64 35.64 3.28
C SER A 109 -5.67 35.63 4.45
N GLY A 110 -4.94 34.55 4.63
CA GLY A 110 -4.01 34.43 5.76
C GLY A 110 -3.30 33.09 5.80
N THR A 111 -2.81 32.74 6.97
CA THR A 111 -2.05 31.52 7.21
C THR A 111 -2.57 30.81 8.45
N VAL A 112 -2.70 29.49 8.37
CA VAL A 112 -2.86 28.60 9.51
C VAL A 112 -1.50 28.00 9.81
N LYS A 113 -1.05 28.17 11.05
CA LYS A 113 0.20 27.58 11.53
C LYS A 113 -0.10 26.26 12.25
N ILE A 114 0.69 25.23 11.94
CA ILE A 114 0.63 23.91 12.59
C ILE A 114 2.01 23.66 13.19
N THR A 115 2.08 23.38 14.47
CA THR A 115 3.32 23.05 15.18
C THR A 115 3.18 21.71 15.88
N ALA A 116 4.27 20.98 15.99
CA ALA A 116 4.32 19.72 16.70
C ALA A 116 5.22 19.83 17.94
N SER A 117 4.86 19.11 19.00
CA SER A 117 5.74 18.90 20.14
C SER A 117 6.93 18.03 19.76
N GLU A 118 7.95 17.99 20.62
CA GLU A 118 9.10 17.12 20.44
C GLU A 118 8.67 15.65 20.25
N GLY A 119 9.34 14.95 19.33
CA GLY A 119 9.04 13.55 18.97
C GLY A 119 7.96 13.39 17.90
N ILE A 120 7.31 14.48 17.49
CA ILE A 120 6.37 14.47 16.36
C ILE A 120 6.92 15.35 15.24
N THR A 121 6.81 14.87 14.01
CA THR A 121 7.09 15.65 12.80
C THR A 121 5.82 15.79 11.96
N LEU A 122 5.79 16.83 11.13
CA LEU A 122 4.66 17.19 10.28
C LEU A 122 5.06 17.10 8.82
N SER A 123 4.12 16.74 7.95
CA SER A 123 4.35 16.68 6.51
C SER A 123 3.06 16.96 5.73
N THR A 124 3.19 17.43 4.49
CA THR A 124 2.08 17.51 3.53
C THR A 124 2.15 16.44 2.45
N ASP A 125 3.29 15.75 2.32
CA ASP A 125 3.60 14.77 1.27
C ASP A 125 4.03 13.39 1.80
N LYS A 126 4.06 13.20 3.13
CA LYS A 126 4.60 12.05 3.89
C LYS A 126 6.13 11.88 3.81
N ALA A 127 6.80 12.55 2.90
CA ALA A 127 8.23 12.40 2.65
C ALA A 127 9.06 13.48 3.36
N THR A 128 8.67 14.74 3.20
CA THR A 128 9.40 15.88 3.76
C THR A 128 8.93 16.18 5.17
N GLN A 129 9.85 16.13 6.13
CA GLN A 129 9.55 16.29 7.56
C GLN A 129 9.84 17.70 8.07
N HIS A 130 8.90 18.25 8.83
CA HIS A 130 8.97 19.56 9.42
C HIS A 130 8.56 19.56 10.90
N SER A 131 9.08 20.47 11.70
CA SER A 131 8.58 20.73 13.05
C SER A 131 7.34 21.64 13.04
N GLU A 132 7.17 22.40 11.96
CA GLU A 132 6.00 23.26 11.75
C GLU A 132 5.61 23.32 10.27
N LEU A 133 4.34 23.56 10.02
CA LEU A 133 3.78 23.86 8.69
C LEU A 133 3.06 25.19 8.71
N SER A 134 3.11 25.90 7.58
CA SER A 134 2.35 27.13 7.36
C SER A 134 1.48 26.94 6.12
N LEU A 135 0.17 26.81 6.31
CA LEU A 135 -0.79 26.60 5.25
C LEU A 135 -1.50 27.91 4.93
N THR A 136 -1.30 28.41 3.73
CA THR A 136 -1.96 29.65 3.27
C THR A 136 -3.39 29.37 2.81
N TYR A 137 -4.28 30.33 3.04
CA TYR A 137 -5.65 30.29 2.56
C TYR A 137 -6.07 31.61 1.91
N SER A 138 -7.10 31.54 1.09
CA SER A 138 -7.73 32.68 0.43
C SER A 138 -9.23 32.49 0.35
N ALA A 139 -9.97 33.54 0.06
CA ALA A 139 -11.42 33.53 0.02
C ALA A 139 -12.05 32.89 1.28
N SER A 140 -11.46 33.19 2.44
CA SER A 140 -11.92 32.69 3.76
C SER A 140 -12.02 31.17 3.89
N THR A 141 -11.32 30.40 3.02
CA THR A 141 -11.44 28.93 2.94
C THR A 141 -10.11 28.25 2.92
N LEU A 142 -9.98 27.18 3.72
CA LEU A 142 -8.86 26.25 3.71
C LEU A 142 -9.41 24.83 3.84
N VAL A 143 -9.05 23.94 2.91
CA VAL A 143 -9.22 22.49 3.06
C VAL A 143 -7.91 21.85 2.65
N GLN A 144 -7.24 21.23 3.60
CA GLN A 144 -5.89 20.70 3.41
C GLN A 144 -5.69 19.43 4.23
N THR A 145 -5.10 18.43 3.62
CA THR A 145 -4.58 17.25 4.32
C THR A 145 -3.15 17.50 4.77
N PHE A 146 -2.82 17.05 5.99
CA PHE A 146 -1.46 16.99 6.50
C PHE A 146 -1.27 15.72 7.31
N TYR A 147 -0.01 15.38 7.59
CA TYR A 147 0.36 14.16 8.29
C TYR A 147 1.17 14.51 9.55
N GLY A 148 0.81 13.85 10.65
CA GLY A 148 1.63 13.81 11.85
C GLY A 148 2.34 12.47 11.92
N GLN A 149 3.65 12.48 12.19
CA GLN A 149 4.49 11.29 12.25
C GLN A 149 5.22 11.24 13.58
N MET A 150 5.27 10.03 14.18
CA MET A 150 5.96 9.78 15.44
C MET A 150 6.95 8.62 15.24
N THR A 151 8.24 8.89 15.46
CA THR A 151 9.29 7.86 15.43
C THR A 151 9.50 7.32 16.83
N LEU A 152 9.40 6.01 16.99
CA LEU A 152 9.51 5.33 18.27
C LEU A 152 10.98 4.99 18.55
N THR A 153 11.65 5.76 19.41
CA THR A 153 13.08 5.58 19.71
C THR A 153 13.34 4.62 20.86
N ASP A 154 12.47 4.62 21.89
CA ASP A 154 12.65 3.86 23.11
C ASP A 154 11.36 3.18 23.53
N LYS A 155 11.46 2.05 24.27
CA LYS A 155 10.32 1.32 24.82
C LYS A 155 9.41 2.20 25.68
N GLY A 156 8.11 1.98 25.56
CA GLY A 156 7.07 2.61 26.37
C GLY A 156 6.19 3.55 25.57
N THR A 157 5.18 4.09 26.24
CA THR A 157 4.23 5.02 25.61
C THR A 157 4.91 6.36 25.34
N LYS A 158 4.75 6.83 24.11
CA LYS A 158 5.17 8.15 23.64
C LYS A 158 3.91 8.98 23.44
N GLU A 159 3.94 10.18 23.96
CA GLU A 159 2.84 11.13 23.85
C GLU A 159 3.35 12.47 23.34
N GLY A 160 2.51 13.17 22.61
CA GLY A 160 2.81 14.51 22.15
C GLY A 160 1.55 15.18 21.61
N THR A 161 1.71 16.39 21.11
CA THR A 161 0.60 17.19 20.61
C THR A 161 0.93 17.85 19.29
N ILE A 162 -0.09 18.00 18.46
CA ILE A 162 -0.08 18.91 17.31
C ILE A 162 -0.96 20.09 17.67
N THR A 163 -0.43 21.31 17.50
CA THR A 163 -1.14 22.55 17.78
C THR A 163 -1.40 23.30 16.47
N ILE A 164 -2.65 23.60 16.20
CA ILE A 164 -3.09 24.35 15.01
C ILE A 164 -3.57 25.72 15.46
N THR A 165 -3.04 26.80 14.86
CA THR A 165 -3.37 28.18 15.23
C THR A 165 -3.79 28.98 14.01
N GLN A 166 -4.90 29.69 14.14
CA GLN A 166 -5.41 30.64 13.14
C GLN A 166 -6.01 31.86 13.88
N GLY A 167 -5.37 33.00 13.77
CA GLY A 167 -5.72 34.18 14.59
C GLY A 167 -5.63 33.86 16.09
N GLU A 168 -6.73 34.08 16.82
CA GLU A 168 -6.83 33.76 18.24
C GLU A 168 -7.28 32.29 18.49
N LYS A 169 -7.65 31.57 17.45
CA LYS A 169 -8.13 30.18 17.54
C LYS A 169 -6.96 29.21 17.65
N THR A 170 -7.08 28.28 18.59
CA THR A 170 -6.11 27.22 18.79
C THR A 170 -6.83 25.90 18.94
N ILE A 171 -6.38 24.87 18.22
CA ILE A 171 -6.79 23.47 18.36
C ILE A 171 -5.55 22.66 18.75
N VAL A 172 -5.71 21.82 19.77
CA VAL A 172 -4.66 20.89 20.22
C VAL A 172 -5.13 19.47 19.98
N ILE A 173 -4.32 18.70 19.28
CA ILE A 173 -4.57 17.30 18.93
C ILE A 173 -3.58 16.44 19.70
N PRO A 174 -4.03 15.66 20.70
CA PRO A 174 -3.16 14.71 21.36
C PRO A 174 -2.85 13.55 20.41
N MET A 175 -1.58 13.12 20.40
CA MET A 175 -1.10 11.94 19.71
C MET A 175 -0.40 11.02 20.70
N LYS A 176 -0.58 9.72 20.57
CA LYS A 176 0.15 8.72 21.34
C LYS A 176 0.45 7.48 20.53
N ALA A 177 1.51 6.79 20.90
CA ALA A 177 1.89 5.47 20.41
C ALA A 177 2.65 4.71 21.48
N THR A 178 2.62 3.38 21.44
CA THR A 178 3.40 2.55 22.37
C THR A 178 4.54 1.85 21.63
N ALA A 179 5.75 2.17 22.03
CA ALA A 179 6.94 1.48 21.55
C ALA A 179 7.15 0.18 22.31
N ILE A 180 7.18 -0.93 21.60
CA ILE A 180 7.53 -2.24 22.13
C ILE A 180 8.92 -2.65 21.67
N VAL A 181 9.65 -3.34 22.51
CA VAL A 181 10.94 -3.96 22.18
C VAL A 181 10.73 -5.46 22.18
N LEU A 182 11.07 -6.12 21.10
CA LEU A 182 11.16 -7.57 21.13
C LEU A 182 12.36 -7.98 21.98
N GLU A 183 12.13 -8.88 22.92
CA GLU A 183 13.24 -9.57 23.57
C GLU A 183 13.96 -10.37 22.48
N GLY A 184 15.20 -9.97 22.14
CA GLY A 184 16.04 -10.63 21.13
C GLY A 184 16.36 -9.83 19.87
N GLY A 185 15.91 -8.57 19.70
CA GLY A 185 16.35 -7.72 18.60
C GLY A 185 15.26 -6.92 17.90
N VAL A 186 15.65 -6.20 16.85
CA VAL A 186 14.76 -5.42 15.98
C VAL A 186 14.21 -6.36 14.92
N PRO A 187 12.87 -6.44 14.72
CA PRO A 187 12.32 -7.28 13.67
C PRO A 187 12.74 -6.79 12.29
N VAL A 188 13.02 -7.75 11.42
CA VAL A 188 13.27 -7.53 10.00
C VAL A 188 12.14 -8.18 9.22
N LYS A 189 11.55 -7.42 8.30
CA LYS A 189 10.63 -7.95 7.29
C LYS A 189 11.11 -7.50 5.92
N ALA A 190 11.31 -8.46 5.04
CA ALA A 190 11.65 -8.24 3.64
C ALA A 190 10.59 -8.94 2.78
N TYR A 191 10.04 -8.24 1.79
CA TYR A 191 9.13 -8.85 0.83
C TYR A 191 9.26 -8.21 -0.55
N TRP A 192 9.04 -9.00 -1.58
CA TRP A 192 9.07 -8.59 -2.98
C TRP A 192 7.64 -8.54 -3.49
N ARG A 193 7.19 -7.34 -3.87
CA ARG A 193 5.88 -7.16 -4.48
C ARG A 193 5.87 -7.77 -5.88
N LEU A 194 5.25 -8.93 -6.01
CA LEU A 194 5.18 -9.70 -7.25
C LEU A 194 3.91 -9.39 -8.06
N ASP A 195 3.34 -8.20 -7.89
CA ASP A 195 2.11 -7.74 -8.52
C ASP A 195 2.31 -6.66 -9.60
N SER A 196 3.53 -6.15 -9.75
CA SER A 196 3.90 -5.05 -10.65
C SER A 196 5.34 -5.17 -11.14
N GLU A 197 5.77 -4.29 -12.03
CA GLU A 197 7.14 -4.29 -12.61
C GLU A 197 8.26 -3.92 -11.63
N THR A 198 7.96 -3.75 -10.35
CA THR A 198 8.94 -3.43 -9.33
C THR A 198 9.66 -4.71 -8.87
N THR A 199 10.96 -4.82 -9.14
CA THR A 199 11.81 -5.95 -8.68
C THR A 199 12.40 -5.73 -7.29
N GLY A 200 12.30 -4.52 -6.77
CA GLY A 200 12.88 -4.14 -5.49
C GLY A 200 12.16 -4.76 -4.30
N CYS A 201 12.93 -5.10 -3.29
CA CYS A 201 12.43 -5.56 -2.00
C CYS A 201 11.92 -4.39 -1.16
N ALA A 202 10.72 -4.52 -0.60
CA ALA A 202 10.27 -3.65 0.47
C ALA A 202 10.81 -4.18 1.80
N LEU A 203 11.64 -3.36 2.46
CA LEU A 203 12.40 -3.74 3.65
C LEU A 203 12.03 -2.88 4.85
N THR A 204 11.84 -3.53 5.99
CA THR A 204 11.81 -2.88 7.31
C THR A 204 12.83 -3.54 8.23
N GLY A 205 13.49 -2.76 9.08
CA GLY A 205 14.55 -3.25 9.97
C GLY A 205 15.95 -3.26 9.36
N PRO A 206 16.97 -3.61 10.17
CA PRO A 206 18.38 -3.51 9.78
C PRO A 206 18.84 -4.73 8.97
N ALA A 207 18.47 -4.77 7.68
CA ALA A 207 18.95 -5.77 6.73
C ALA A 207 19.32 -5.09 5.40
N VAL A 208 19.98 -5.82 4.50
CA VAL A 208 20.23 -5.37 3.14
C VAL A 208 19.41 -6.25 2.20
N ALA A 209 18.53 -5.64 1.46
CA ALA A 209 17.73 -6.34 0.44
C ALA A 209 18.56 -6.64 -0.80
N ILE A 210 18.32 -7.80 -1.39
CA ILE A 210 18.82 -8.17 -2.69
C ILE A 210 17.62 -8.23 -3.64
N ASP A 211 17.68 -7.47 -4.72
CA ASP A 211 16.61 -7.38 -5.70
C ASP A 211 16.31 -8.73 -6.34
N GLU A 212 15.05 -8.93 -6.72
CA GLU A 212 14.66 -10.10 -7.48
C GLU A 212 15.48 -10.22 -8.76
N SER A 213 15.91 -11.43 -9.06
CA SER A 213 16.61 -11.76 -10.30
C SER A 213 16.15 -13.11 -10.85
N TRP A 214 16.46 -13.39 -12.13
CA TRP A 214 16.13 -14.65 -12.77
C TRP A 214 17.18 -15.09 -13.76
N GLN A 215 17.35 -16.41 -13.88
CA GLN A 215 18.22 -17.07 -14.84
C GLN A 215 17.38 -17.93 -15.80
N GLY A 216 17.61 -17.80 -17.11
CA GLY A 216 16.93 -18.60 -18.15
C GLY A 216 15.41 -18.34 -18.26
N MET A 217 14.93 -17.30 -17.62
CA MET A 217 13.52 -16.90 -17.56
C MET A 217 13.33 -15.39 -17.76
N TYR A 218 12.09 -14.96 -17.93
CA TYR A 218 11.70 -13.55 -17.94
C TYR A 218 10.29 -13.39 -17.41
N VAL A 219 9.93 -12.19 -16.95
CA VAL A 219 8.56 -11.85 -16.57
C VAL A 219 7.75 -11.61 -17.83
N GLN A 220 6.73 -12.44 -18.07
CA GLN A 220 5.84 -12.30 -19.21
C GLN A 220 4.77 -11.23 -18.96
N LYS A 221 4.18 -11.24 -17.78
CA LYS A 221 3.10 -10.32 -17.38
C LYS A 221 2.78 -10.44 -15.91
N TYR A 222 1.95 -9.50 -15.45
CA TYR A 222 1.29 -9.53 -14.13
C TYR A 222 -0.20 -9.71 -14.32
N SER A 223 -0.81 -10.73 -13.73
CA SER A 223 -2.25 -10.98 -13.84
C SER A 223 -2.78 -11.82 -12.68
N ALA A 224 -4.01 -11.54 -12.26
CA ALA A 224 -4.66 -12.30 -11.19
C ALA A 224 -4.81 -13.79 -11.56
N PRO A 225 -4.62 -14.71 -10.61
CA PRO A 225 -5.00 -16.10 -10.76
C PRO A 225 -6.53 -16.21 -10.78
N LYS A 226 -7.07 -17.14 -11.53
CA LYS A 226 -8.52 -17.21 -11.74
C LYS A 226 -9.21 -18.42 -11.08
N GLY A 227 -8.43 -19.35 -10.47
CA GLY A 227 -8.94 -20.65 -10.12
C GLY A 227 -9.35 -21.42 -11.39
N GLY A 228 -10.28 -22.32 -11.26
CA GLY A 228 -10.73 -23.12 -12.40
C GLY A 228 -11.85 -24.09 -12.04
N THR A 229 -12.08 -25.03 -12.96
CA THR A 229 -13.02 -26.13 -12.79
C THR A 229 -12.27 -27.42 -13.06
N ASP A 230 -12.42 -28.42 -12.21
CA ASP A 230 -11.82 -29.73 -12.39
C ASP A 230 -12.54 -30.56 -13.48
N ALA A 231 -12.06 -31.76 -13.73
CA ALA A 231 -12.64 -32.66 -14.74
C ALA A 231 -14.10 -33.11 -14.41
N ASP A 232 -14.47 -33.05 -13.14
CA ASP A 232 -15.80 -33.40 -12.64
C ASP A 232 -16.76 -32.21 -12.59
N GLY A 233 -16.29 -31.00 -12.99
CA GLY A 233 -17.06 -29.78 -13.03
C GLY A 233 -17.08 -28.98 -11.71
N ASN A 234 -16.31 -29.40 -10.69
CA ASN A 234 -16.23 -28.68 -9.43
C ASN A 234 -15.31 -27.46 -9.55
N TYR A 235 -15.79 -26.30 -9.08
CA TYR A 235 -14.98 -25.09 -9.04
C TYR A 235 -13.97 -25.15 -7.90
N TYR A 236 -12.72 -24.76 -8.18
CA TYR A 236 -11.69 -24.55 -7.17
C TYR A 236 -11.21 -23.08 -7.17
N THR A 237 -10.93 -22.54 -5.99
CA THR A 237 -10.50 -21.16 -5.80
C THR A 237 -9.07 -20.94 -6.29
N ALA A 238 -8.73 -19.67 -6.59
CA ALA A 238 -7.36 -19.30 -6.95
C ALA A 238 -6.36 -19.50 -5.79
N TYR A 239 -6.81 -19.41 -4.56
CA TYR A 239 -6.01 -19.61 -3.35
C TYR A 239 -6.67 -20.68 -2.47
N PRO A 240 -6.37 -21.98 -2.66
CA PRO A 240 -7.01 -23.07 -1.91
C PRO A 240 -6.66 -23.03 -0.42
N ASP A 241 -5.49 -22.54 -0.04
CA ASP A 241 -5.03 -22.41 1.35
C ASP A 241 -5.45 -21.10 2.01
N GLY A 242 -6.28 -20.29 1.33
CA GLY A 242 -6.70 -18.96 1.76
C GLY A 242 -5.95 -17.84 1.05
N ILE A 243 -6.57 -16.66 1.05
CA ILE A 243 -5.97 -15.45 0.50
C ILE A 243 -4.97 -14.91 1.51
N PRO A 244 -3.79 -14.42 1.07
CA PRO A 244 -2.83 -13.75 1.95
C PRO A 244 -3.48 -12.63 2.76
N GLU A 245 -3.06 -12.45 4.00
CA GLU A 245 -3.59 -11.41 4.87
C GLU A 245 -3.41 -10.02 4.24
N GLY A 246 -4.49 -9.24 4.22
CA GLY A 246 -4.51 -7.89 3.63
C GLY A 246 -4.64 -7.85 2.10
N GLU A 247 -4.79 -8.99 1.44
CA GLU A 247 -4.88 -9.10 -0.01
C GLU A 247 -6.31 -9.44 -0.49
N THR A 248 -6.54 -9.28 -1.79
CA THR A 248 -7.80 -9.59 -2.45
C THR A 248 -7.67 -10.73 -3.46
N PRO A 249 -8.75 -11.48 -3.79
CA PRO A 249 -8.69 -12.60 -4.74
C PRO A 249 -8.23 -12.23 -6.15
N ASP A 250 -8.35 -10.97 -6.53
CA ASP A 250 -8.00 -10.43 -7.84
C ASP A 250 -6.60 -9.76 -7.87
N ARG A 251 -5.84 -9.88 -6.78
CA ARG A 251 -4.46 -9.43 -6.75
C ARG A 251 -3.66 -10.03 -7.91
N LYS A 252 -2.86 -9.22 -8.56
CA LYS A 252 -1.99 -9.69 -9.63
C LYS A 252 -0.86 -10.55 -9.07
N THR A 253 -0.47 -11.56 -9.83
CA THR A 253 0.70 -12.39 -9.59
C THR A 253 1.70 -12.18 -10.72
N GLN A 254 2.99 -12.26 -10.40
CA GLN A 254 4.05 -12.30 -11.40
C GLN A 254 4.00 -13.64 -12.15
N ARG A 255 4.06 -13.57 -13.47
CA ARG A 255 4.08 -14.75 -14.34
C ARG A 255 5.36 -14.80 -15.15
N ASN A 256 6.19 -15.79 -14.85
CA ASN A 256 7.46 -15.98 -15.52
C ASN A 256 7.37 -17.09 -16.55
N LEU A 257 8.01 -16.85 -17.69
CA LEU A 257 8.11 -17.79 -18.79
C LEU A 257 9.59 -18.06 -19.10
N ILE A 258 9.87 -19.25 -19.59
CA ILE A 258 11.20 -19.64 -20.04
C ILE A 258 11.62 -18.83 -21.29
N VAL A 259 12.87 -18.47 -21.37
CA VAL A 259 13.45 -17.86 -22.59
C VAL A 259 13.25 -18.80 -23.78
N GLY A 260 12.66 -18.26 -24.86
CA GLY A 260 12.32 -19.05 -26.04
C GLY A 260 10.91 -19.65 -26.04
N ASP A 261 10.09 -19.39 -25.01
CA ASP A 261 8.65 -19.71 -24.87
C ASP A 261 8.27 -21.19 -24.90
N ALA A 262 9.22 -22.09 -25.04
CA ALA A 262 8.97 -23.52 -25.16
C ALA A 262 9.70 -24.30 -24.07
N TRP A 263 8.92 -24.85 -23.12
CA TRP A 263 9.45 -25.77 -22.12
C TRP A 263 9.94 -27.04 -22.79
N PRO A 264 11.15 -27.52 -22.43
CA PRO A 264 11.70 -28.75 -23.00
C PRO A 264 10.79 -29.95 -22.74
N GLU A 265 10.75 -30.86 -23.70
CA GLU A 265 10.09 -32.14 -23.54
C GLU A 265 10.99 -33.09 -22.73
N GLY A 266 10.38 -33.89 -21.84
CA GLY A 266 11.07 -34.90 -21.04
C GLY A 266 11.79 -34.36 -19.79
N GLU A 267 11.61 -33.08 -19.42
CA GLU A 267 12.04 -32.60 -18.12
C GLU A 267 11.21 -33.20 -16.99
N ILE A 268 11.86 -33.84 -16.05
CA ILE A 268 11.23 -34.50 -14.90
C ILE A 268 11.70 -33.93 -13.56
N ASP A 269 12.60 -32.96 -13.57
CA ASP A 269 13.24 -32.36 -12.39
C ASP A 269 13.68 -30.93 -12.67
N ASP A 270 14.14 -30.21 -11.62
CA ASP A 270 14.64 -28.85 -11.72
C ASP A 270 15.91 -28.76 -12.60
N ASN A 271 16.07 -27.59 -13.22
CA ASN A 271 17.24 -27.24 -14.02
C ASN A 271 18.03 -26.14 -13.33
N PRO A 272 19.30 -26.36 -12.94
CA PRO A 272 20.10 -25.37 -12.23
C PRO A 272 20.39 -24.08 -13.03
N GLY A 273 20.24 -24.11 -14.34
CA GLY A 273 20.34 -22.94 -15.22
C GLY A 273 19.05 -22.14 -15.37
N ARG A 274 17.99 -22.45 -14.60
CA ARG A 274 16.68 -21.80 -14.74
C ARG A 274 16.01 -21.64 -13.38
N TYR A 275 15.98 -20.41 -12.88
CA TYR A 275 15.41 -20.08 -11.58
C TYR A 275 14.99 -18.62 -11.47
N ILE A 276 14.22 -18.32 -10.43
CA ILE A 276 13.90 -16.99 -9.94
C ILE A 276 14.49 -16.90 -8.52
N ASP A 277 15.21 -15.82 -8.22
CA ASP A 277 16.03 -15.65 -7.01
C ASP A 277 15.60 -14.42 -6.22
N PHE A 278 15.51 -14.56 -4.91
CA PHE A 278 15.26 -13.51 -3.92
C PHE A 278 16.32 -13.61 -2.83
N GLY A 279 16.81 -12.49 -2.33
CA GLY A 279 17.89 -12.53 -1.36
C GLY A 279 17.83 -11.47 -0.27
N LEU A 280 18.46 -11.78 0.86
CA LEU A 280 18.61 -10.88 2.00
C LEU A 280 20.03 -11.07 2.57
N SER A 281 20.70 -9.96 2.90
CA SER A 281 22.02 -9.97 3.54
C SER A 281 21.95 -9.33 4.93
N ALA A 282 22.75 -9.87 5.86
CA ALA A 282 22.99 -9.24 7.15
C ALA A 282 24.05 -8.14 7.00
N PRO A 283 23.76 -6.89 7.47
CA PRO A 283 24.73 -5.82 7.46
C PRO A 283 25.98 -6.13 8.30
N GLU A 284 27.05 -5.37 8.09
CA GLU A 284 28.21 -5.41 8.99
C GLU A 284 27.78 -5.14 10.44
N ASN A 285 28.30 -5.91 11.38
CA ASN A 285 28.01 -5.85 12.81
C ASN A 285 26.56 -6.20 13.22
N THR A 286 25.82 -6.88 12.37
CA THR A 286 24.42 -7.30 12.65
C THR A 286 24.27 -8.80 12.40
N GLU A 287 23.65 -9.51 13.32
CA GLU A 287 23.15 -10.88 13.09
C GLU A 287 21.65 -10.83 12.79
N ILE A 288 21.19 -11.60 11.80
CA ILE A 288 19.78 -11.73 11.46
C ILE A 288 19.32 -13.16 11.68
N LYS A 289 18.36 -13.34 12.56
CA LYS A 289 17.68 -14.62 12.73
C LYS A 289 16.48 -14.67 11.76
N ILE A 290 16.51 -15.61 10.84
CA ILE A 290 15.39 -15.87 9.94
C ILE A 290 14.39 -16.78 10.66
N SER A 291 13.21 -16.26 10.93
CA SER A 291 12.15 -17.00 11.63
C SER A 291 11.11 -17.57 10.69
N ASN A 292 10.94 -17.00 9.50
CA ASN A 292 10.01 -17.50 8.51
C ASN A 292 10.46 -17.13 7.09
N ILE A 293 10.22 -18.02 6.13
CA ILE A 293 10.32 -17.78 4.70
C ILE A 293 8.99 -18.26 4.10
N SER A 294 8.27 -17.39 3.42
CA SER A 294 6.97 -17.71 2.82
C SER A 294 6.81 -17.07 1.46
N LEU A 295 6.06 -17.73 0.57
CA LEU A 295 5.66 -17.22 -0.75
C LEU A 295 4.44 -18.01 -1.24
N TYR A 296 3.79 -17.51 -2.27
CA TYR A 296 2.79 -18.26 -3.01
C TYR A 296 3.34 -18.66 -4.37
N VAL A 297 3.18 -19.92 -4.73
CA VAL A 297 3.60 -20.47 -6.03
C VAL A 297 2.45 -21.14 -6.75
N GLY A 298 2.38 -20.99 -8.06
CA GLY A 298 1.34 -21.59 -8.88
C GLY A 298 1.77 -21.77 -10.32
N GLY A 299 0.92 -22.42 -11.10
CA GLY A 299 1.14 -22.59 -12.54
C GLY A 299 -0.02 -22.04 -13.34
N ALA A 300 0.20 -21.62 -14.57
CA ALA A 300 -0.86 -21.21 -15.47
C ALA A 300 -0.70 -21.82 -16.87
N GLY A 301 -1.86 -22.16 -17.45
CA GLY A 301 -1.95 -22.69 -18.81
C GLY A 301 -1.94 -24.22 -18.90
N GLY A 302 -2.24 -24.93 -17.81
CA GLY A 302 -2.32 -26.40 -17.74
C GLY A 302 -1.68 -26.95 -16.48
N ASN A 303 -1.89 -28.22 -16.19
CA ASN A 303 -1.48 -28.89 -14.94
C ASN A 303 -0.05 -29.48 -14.98
N GLY A 304 0.71 -29.19 -16.03
CA GLY A 304 2.09 -29.70 -16.20
C GLY A 304 3.16 -28.85 -15.49
N MET A 305 2.83 -27.67 -14.91
CA MET A 305 3.80 -26.88 -14.18
C MET A 305 4.24 -27.59 -12.92
N ARG A 306 5.55 -27.54 -12.66
CA ARG A 306 6.21 -28.03 -11.45
C ARG A 306 7.23 -27.01 -11.00
N CYS A 307 7.57 -27.01 -9.74
CA CYS A 307 8.72 -26.27 -9.25
C CYS A 307 9.26 -26.90 -7.97
N HIS A 308 10.54 -26.73 -7.74
CA HIS A 308 11.13 -26.83 -6.41
C HIS A 308 11.44 -25.44 -5.88
N VAL A 309 11.27 -25.26 -4.58
CA VAL A 309 11.70 -24.04 -3.87
C VAL A 309 12.71 -24.45 -2.83
N TYR A 310 13.85 -23.79 -2.86
CA TYR A 310 14.94 -24.02 -1.91
C TYR A 310 15.41 -22.70 -1.32
N TYR A 311 16.02 -22.77 -0.12
CA TYR A 311 16.86 -21.70 0.37
C TYR A 311 18.31 -22.19 0.56
N SER A 312 19.25 -21.25 0.52
CA SER A 312 20.68 -21.49 0.67
C SER A 312 21.39 -20.25 1.23
N THR A 313 22.49 -20.50 1.94
CA THR A 313 23.40 -19.43 2.45
C THR A 313 24.81 -19.54 1.83
N ASP A 314 25.02 -20.45 0.90
CA ASP A 314 26.31 -20.73 0.27
C ASP A 314 26.25 -20.74 -1.27
N ASN A 315 25.39 -19.87 -1.82
CA ASN A 315 25.14 -19.75 -3.26
C ASN A 315 24.75 -21.09 -3.91
N PHE A 316 23.91 -21.88 -3.23
CA PHE A 316 23.36 -23.16 -3.70
C PHE A 316 24.41 -24.27 -3.91
N LEU A 317 25.56 -24.18 -3.25
CA LEU A 317 26.45 -25.34 -3.09
C LEU A 317 25.77 -26.41 -2.24
N THR A 318 25.07 -25.97 -1.19
CA THR A 318 24.08 -26.76 -0.47
C THR A 318 22.73 -26.05 -0.50
N ARG A 319 21.63 -26.81 -0.44
CA ARG A 319 20.28 -26.26 -0.48
C ARG A 319 19.32 -26.99 0.44
N THR A 320 18.43 -26.27 1.07
CA THR A 320 17.35 -26.81 1.90
C THR A 320 16.03 -26.67 1.18
N THR A 321 15.29 -27.76 1.08
CA THR A 321 13.98 -27.79 0.41
C THR A 321 12.93 -27.07 1.25
N ILE A 322 12.20 -26.14 0.64
CA ILE A 322 11.00 -25.52 1.18
C ILE A 322 9.76 -26.17 0.58
N TYR A 323 9.76 -26.41 -0.75
CA TYR A 323 8.61 -26.92 -1.47
C TYR A 323 9.06 -27.82 -2.64
N ALA A 324 8.47 -28.97 -2.77
CA ALA A 324 8.76 -29.94 -3.84
C ALA A 324 7.49 -30.77 -4.17
N PRO A 325 6.47 -30.18 -4.79
CA PRO A 325 5.22 -30.87 -5.08
C PRO A 325 5.36 -31.82 -6.26
N THR A 326 4.67 -32.93 -6.20
CA THR A 326 4.58 -33.87 -7.32
C THR A 326 3.61 -33.40 -8.40
N LYS A 327 2.70 -32.48 -8.07
CA LYS A 327 1.66 -31.96 -8.98
C LYS A 327 1.27 -30.53 -8.57
N MET A 328 1.03 -29.67 -9.57
CA MET A 328 0.43 -28.36 -9.36
C MET A 328 -0.84 -28.22 -10.19
N VAL A 329 -1.84 -27.56 -9.63
CA VAL A 329 -3.12 -27.30 -10.31
C VAL A 329 -3.04 -25.97 -11.04
N SER A 330 -3.50 -25.96 -12.29
CA SER A 330 -3.47 -24.75 -13.12
C SER A 330 -4.30 -23.60 -12.52
N ASN A 331 -3.75 -22.38 -12.60
CA ASN A 331 -4.39 -21.15 -12.11
C ASN A 331 -4.70 -21.11 -10.61
N THR A 332 -4.04 -21.94 -9.83
CA THR A 332 -4.08 -21.89 -8.35
C THR A 332 -2.73 -21.47 -7.81
N MET A 333 -2.78 -20.82 -6.65
CA MET A 333 -1.60 -20.38 -5.88
C MET A 333 -1.56 -21.21 -4.60
N ASN A 334 -0.45 -21.87 -4.33
CA ASN A 334 -0.23 -22.67 -3.13
C ASN A 334 0.65 -21.89 -2.17
N GLY A 335 0.20 -21.75 -0.93
CA GLY A 335 0.99 -21.16 0.14
C GLY A 335 2.16 -22.06 0.51
N VAL A 336 3.36 -21.51 0.52
CA VAL A 336 4.59 -22.20 0.85
C VAL A 336 5.26 -21.46 1.99
N SER A 337 5.54 -22.14 3.09
CA SER A 337 6.15 -21.55 4.27
C SER A 337 7.10 -22.53 4.96
N VAL A 338 8.17 -21.99 5.51
CA VAL A 338 9.09 -22.74 6.38
C VAL A 338 9.59 -21.82 7.51
N GLU A 339 9.76 -22.39 8.69
CA GLU A 339 10.41 -21.76 9.84
C GLU A 339 11.85 -22.30 9.95
N PRO A 340 12.83 -21.69 9.26
CA PRO A 340 14.19 -22.19 9.28
C PRO A 340 14.89 -21.86 10.60
N VAL A 341 15.70 -22.77 11.11
CA VAL A 341 16.63 -22.49 12.21
C VAL A 341 17.91 -21.91 11.58
N LEU A 342 17.84 -20.63 11.20
CA LEU A 342 18.90 -19.97 10.47
C LEU A 342 19.23 -18.62 11.11
N THR A 343 20.54 -18.39 11.32
CA THR A 343 21.07 -17.10 11.73
C THR A 343 22.16 -16.69 10.72
N LEU A 344 21.96 -15.55 10.09
CA LEU A 344 22.95 -14.91 9.25
C LEU A 344 23.87 -14.08 10.13
N LYS A 345 25.18 -14.33 10.01
CA LYS A 345 26.21 -13.48 10.63
C LYS A 345 26.47 -12.25 9.74
N PRO A 346 27.19 -11.23 10.28
CA PRO A 346 27.57 -10.06 9.51
C PRO A 346 28.15 -10.41 8.13
N GLY A 347 27.54 -9.86 7.09
CA GLY A 347 27.94 -10.07 5.69
C GLY A 347 27.47 -11.38 5.05
N GLU A 348 26.82 -12.28 5.81
CA GLU A 348 26.21 -13.49 5.22
C GLU A 348 24.88 -13.17 4.55
N GLU A 349 24.55 -13.98 3.53
CA GLU A 349 23.36 -13.87 2.72
C GLU A 349 22.50 -15.13 2.81
N VAL A 350 21.20 -14.97 2.68
CA VAL A 350 20.28 -16.04 2.37
C VAL A 350 19.60 -15.76 1.05
N HIS A 351 19.53 -16.78 0.21
CA HIS A 351 18.81 -16.75 -1.04
C HIS A 351 17.69 -17.78 -1.05
N VAL A 352 16.57 -17.42 -1.66
CA VAL A 352 15.44 -18.31 -1.94
C VAL A 352 15.29 -18.39 -3.44
N ARG A 353 15.37 -19.62 -4.00
CA ARG A 353 15.20 -19.85 -5.43
C ARG A 353 14.01 -20.74 -5.73
N VAL A 354 13.24 -20.32 -6.73
CA VAL A 354 12.19 -21.12 -7.36
C VAL A 354 12.73 -21.69 -8.67
N TYR A 355 12.77 -23.00 -8.79
CA TYR A 355 13.26 -23.74 -9.96
C TYR A 355 12.07 -24.42 -10.68
N PRO A 356 11.48 -23.77 -11.70
CA PRO A 356 10.34 -24.31 -12.39
C PRO A 356 10.72 -25.19 -13.59
N TRP A 357 9.86 -26.19 -13.89
CA TRP A 357 9.85 -26.94 -15.14
C TRP A 357 8.41 -27.29 -15.54
N TYR A 358 8.21 -27.76 -16.74
CA TYR A 358 6.90 -28.17 -17.21
C TYR A 358 6.93 -29.63 -17.66
N ASP A 359 6.17 -30.46 -16.96
CA ASP A 359 6.05 -31.89 -17.25
C ASP A 359 5.31 -32.09 -18.59
N GLY A 360 6.00 -32.76 -19.55
CA GLY A 360 5.47 -33.08 -20.88
C GLY A 360 5.78 -32.09 -22.00
N GLY A 361 6.53 -31.01 -21.72
CA GLY A 361 6.87 -29.96 -22.69
C GLY A 361 5.66 -29.12 -23.11
N ALA A 362 5.81 -27.82 -23.30
CA ALA A 362 4.72 -26.96 -23.78
C ALA A 362 5.20 -25.55 -24.12
N LYS A 363 4.37 -24.79 -24.87
CA LYS A 363 4.58 -23.36 -25.12
C LYS A 363 3.67 -22.50 -24.25
N GLY A 364 4.14 -21.30 -23.88
CA GLY A 364 3.34 -20.26 -23.22
C GLY A 364 2.81 -20.63 -21.83
N LYS A 365 3.39 -21.63 -21.16
CA LYS A 365 3.05 -22.02 -19.80
C LYS A 365 3.91 -21.25 -18.81
N THR A 366 3.31 -20.73 -17.76
CA THR A 366 4.01 -19.85 -16.81
C THR A 366 4.01 -20.40 -15.41
N ILE A 367 5.12 -20.22 -14.70
CA ILE A 367 5.15 -20.23 -13.24
C ILE A 367 4.59 -18.91 -12.74
N CYS A 368 3.78 -18.95 -11.69
CA CYS A 368 3.15 -17.79 -11.06
C CYS A 368 3.68 -17.63 -9.64
N LEU A 369 4.05 -16.42 -9.26
CA LEU A 369 4.57 -16.10 -7.94
C LEU A 369 3.79 -14.93 -7.32
N SER A 370 3.61 -14.98 -5.99
CA SER A 370 3.07 -13.89 -5.16
C SER A 370 3.77 -13.89 -3.81
N ASP A 371 3.87 -12.74 -3.16
CA ASP A 371 4.36 -12.57 -1.79
C ASP A 371 3.32 -12.89 -0.75
#